data_2db018fd1d044059acdfed636c272619
#
_entry.id   2db018fd1d044059acdfed636c272619
#
_cell.length_a   1.000
_cell.length_b   1.000
_cell.length_c   1.000
_cell.angle_alpha   90.00
_cell.angle_beta   90.00
_cell.angle_gamma   90.00
#
_symmetry.space_group_name_H-M   'P 1'
#
loop_
_entity.id
_entity.type
_entity.pdbx_description
1 polymer ?
#
loop_
_entity_poly.entity_id
_entity_poly.type
_entity_poly.pdbx_seq_one_letter_code
_entity_poly.pdbx_strand_id
1 'polypeptide(L)'
;MAACVLASLGIVSADRYDVVIVGAGLAGLRAAQVLDGHGLNVLLVERAARAGGRVHSFEVDGFVVDEGFQLVNPSYPELRATGIVEQLDLRPFPGMVSYLGDGLRWTLADPRRWPLRALGELVRGRPRLDDAWRLARLLAVARVASASHLTSVPDCSTREGLRAVGLSEASIESIVAPFLRGALLDDQLETSWRYTRLLLKSFVSGLPSTPSSGIRQLARAMVASVPRVDVRLGERVRRVSANVVDSDEGQWRARAVLVATDQDGAATLVGGSAAGWRSTTTWWFDAPRVVHGERLRVDGGSHALTSMLDLASVAPERAPAGRSLIGVAVNGPYDADRDGTIADDVARFYDLDRRDVELVVRTPVERALPRVVAPLTLTRPSRRGDVFVAGDYLQTPSIQGALVSGRRAAAAVVEALGVRSDSPRDRRRWR
;
A
#
# COMPACT_ATOMS: atom_id res chain seq x y z
N MET A 1 -11.54 -50.66 -10.08
CA MET A 1 -12.26 -50.47 -8.79
C MET A 1 -11.46 -49.73 -7.72
N ALA A 2 -10.13 -49.73 -7.71
CA ALA A 2 -9.32 -48.98 -6.70
C ALA A 2 -9.33 -47.45 -6.89
N ALA A 3 -9.50 -46.96 -8.13
CA ALA A 3 -9.53 -45.51 -8.40
C ALA A 3 -10.82 -44.79 -7.95
N CYS A 4 -11.96 -45.53 -7.83
CA CYS A 4 -13.24 -44.96 -7.42
C CYS A 4 -13.40 -44.83 -5.88
N VAL A 5 -12.62 -45.59 -5.10
CA VAL A 5 -12.70 -45.55 -3.61
C VAL A 5 -11.88 -44.40 -3.03
N LEU A 6 -10.85 -43.92 -3.76
CA LEU A 6 -10.02 -42.82 -3.30
C LEU A 6 -10.70 -41.44 -3.47
N ALA A 7 -11.65 -41.29 -4.39
CA ALA A 7 -12.42 -40.06 -4.59
C ALA A 7 -13.41 -39.76 -3.44
N SER A 8 -13.80 -40.76 -2.65
CA SER A 8 -14.74 -40.62 -1.52
C SER A 8 -14.09 -40.20 -0.21
N LEU A 9 -12.75 -40.15 -0.15
CA LEU A 9 -11.99 -39.74 1.05
C LEU A 9 -11.43 -38.33 0.99
N GLY A 10 -11.76 -37.54 -0.05
CA GLY A 10 -11.26 -36.14 -0.16
C GLY A 10 -9.72 -36.06 -0.34
N ILE A 11 -9.05 -37.16 -0.64
CA ILE A 11 -7.60 -37.18 -0.90
C ILE A 11 -7.40 -36.84 -2.37
N VAL A 12 -7.29 -35.54 -2.65
CA VAL A 12 -6.80 -35.09 -3.95
C VAL A 12 -5.34 -35.52 -4.10
N SER A 13 -5.06 -36.23 -5.18
CA SER A 13 -3.77 -36.79 -5.63
C SER A 13 -2.53 -36.17 -5.01
N ALA A 14 -1.69 -37.02 -4.41
CA ALA A 14 -0.34 -36.66 -3.96
C ALA A 14 0.47 -36.01 -5.11
N ASP A 15 1.22 -34.95 -4.79
CA ASP A 15 2.29 -34.35 -5.61
C ASP A 15 1.89 -33.64 -6.91
N ARG A 16 0.74 -32.96 -6.95
CA ARG A 16 0.36 -32.18 -8.14
C ARG A 16 1.11 -30.82 -8.24
N TYR A 17 1.56 -30.25 -7.11
CA TYR A 17 2.17 -28.93 -7.06
C TYR A 17 3.57 -28.96 -6.45
N ASP A 18 4.47 -28.11 -6.99
CA ASP A 18 5.76 -27.85 -6.37
C ASP A 18 5.60 -26.94 -5.15
N VAL A 19 4.72 -25.94 -5.27
CA VAL A 19 4.49 -24.96 -4.21
C VAL A 19 3.00 -24.67 -4.05
N VAL A 20 2.52 -24.66 -2.80
CA VAL A 20 1.22 -24.09 -2.45
C VAL A 20 1.44 -22.75 -1.76
N ILE A 21 0.84 -21.69 -2.30
CA ILE A 21 0.83 -20.35 -1.73
C ILE A 21 -0.53 -20.08 -1.08
N VAL A 22 -0.53 -19.65 0.17
CA VAL A 22 -1.74 -19.30 0.93
C VAL A 22 -1.87 -17.77 1.02
N GLY A 23 -2.85 -17.21 0.31
CA GLY A 23 -3.13 -15.78 0.24
C GLY A 23 -2.74 -15.15 -1.10
N ALA A 24 -3.75 -14.62 -1.80
CA ALA A 24 -3.60 -13.92 -3.10
C ALA A 24 -3.50 -12.39 -2.95
N GLY A 25 -2.90 -11.91 -1.87
CA GLY A 25 -2.46 -10.52 -1.75
C GLY A 25 -1.23 -10.25 -2.62
N LEU A 26 -0.75 -8.99 -2.68
CA LEU A 26 0.39 -8.63 -3.54
C LEU A 26 1.66 -9.44 -3.24
N ALA A 27 1.88 -9.83 -1.98
CA ALA A 27 3.02 -10.68 -1.61
C ALA A 27 2.91 -12.09 -2.22
N GLY A 28 1.73 -12.72 -2.13
CA GLY A 28 1.46 -14.03 -2.72
C GLY A 28 1.50 -14.01 -4.23
N LEU A 29 0.88 -13.02 -4.86
CA LEU A 29 0.89 -12.83 -6.32
C LEU A 29 2.32 -12.61 -6.86
N ARG A 30 3.15 -11.83 -6.14
CA ARG A 30 4.55 -11.65 -6.54
C ARG A 30 5.38 -12.91 -6.35
N ALA A 31 5.13 -13.67 -5.27
CA ALA A 31 5.77 -14.96 -5.08
C ALA A 31 5.36 -15.94 -6.20
N ALA A 32 4.08 -16.02 -6.54
CA ALA A 32 3.58 -16.83 -7.64
C ALA A 32 4.27 -16.47 -8.97
N GLN A 33 4.39 -15.17 -9.29
CA GLN A 33 5.05 -14.70 -10.50
C GLN A 33 6.54 -15.13 -10.58
N VAL A 34 7.25 -15.06 -9.45
CA VAL A 34 8.66 -15.50 -9.40
C VAL A 34 8.77 -17.01 -9.57
N LEU A 35 7.96 -17.79 -8.86
CA LEU A 35 7.98 -19.26 -8.92
C LEU A 35 7.56 -19.79 -10.29
N ASP A 36 6.51 -19.18 -10.89
CA ASP A 36 6.07 -19.48 -12.26
C ASP A 36 7.18 -19.19 -13.29
N GLY A 37 7.92 -18.09 -13.09
CA GLY A 37 9.10 -17.75 -13.90
C GLY A 37 10.23 -18.80 -13.82
N HIS A 38 10.30 -19.60 -12.75
CA HIS A 38 11.22 -20.73 -12.62
C HIS A 38 10.63 -22.06 -13.09
N GLY A 39 9.44 -22.05 -13.72
CA GLY A 39 8.78 -23.23 -14.26
C GLY A 39 8.19 -24.17 -13.21
N LEU A 40 7.97 -23.70 -11.99
CA LEU A 40 7.36 -24.50 -10.92
C LEU A 40 5.84 -24.55 -11.06
N ASN A 41 5.25 -25.69 -10.74
CA ASN A 41 3.80 -25.85 -10.63
C ASN A 41 3.32 -25.22 -9.32
N VAL A 42 2.55 -24.14 -9.42
CA VAL A 42 2.10 -23.36 -8.27
C VAL A 42 0.59 -23.41 -8.14
N LEU A 43 0.10 -23.71 -6.93
CA LEU A 43 -1.26 -23.46 -6.49
C LEU A 43 -1.29 -22.24 -5.59
N LEU A 44 -2.18 -21.30 -5.87
CA LEU A 44 -2.41 -20.12 -5.04
C LEU A 44 -3.84 -20.17 -4.51
N VAL A 45 -4.00 -20.22 -3.19
CA VAL A 45 -5.30 -20.36 -2.51
C VAL A 45 -5.63 -19.07 -1.76
N GLU A 46 -6.83 -18.55 -1.95
CA GLU A 46 -7.31 -17.31 -1.32
C GLU A 46 -8.72 -17.51 -0.73
N ARG A 47 -8.91 -17.09 0.52
CA ARG A 47 -10.21 -17.20 1.22
C ARG A 47 -11.31 -16.29 0.66
N ALA A 48 -10.94 -15.15 0.10
CA ALA A 48 -11.88 -14.21 -0.50
C ALA A 48 -12.24 -14.66 -1.93
N ALA A 49 -13.41 -14.27 -2.40
CA ALA A 49 -13.84 -14.49 -3.78
C ALA A 49 -13.05 -13.63 -4.80
N ARG A 50 -12.00 -12.95 -4.37
CA ARG A 50 -11.15 -12.06 -5.18
C ARG A 50 -9.69 -12.09 -4.75
N ALA A 51 -8.80 -11.87 -5.70
CA ALA A 51 -7.39 -11.61 -5.42
C ALA A 51 -7.14 -10.12 -5.10
N GLY A 52 -5.97 -9.81 -4.51
CA GLY A 52 -5.49 -8.46 -4.24
C GLY A 52 -5.36 -8.12 -2.75
N GLY A 53 -6.06 -8.86 -1.88
CA GLY A 53 -6.05 -8.54 -0.45
C GLY A 53 -6.57 -7.12 -0.21
N ARG A 54 -5.73 -6.24 0.35
CA ARG A 54 -6.06 -4.83 0.67
C ARG A 54 -6.15 -3.91 -0.55
N VAL A 55 -5.63 -4.28 -1.72
CA VAL A 55 -5.79 -3.47 -2.95
C VAL A 55 -7.09 -3.84 -3.63
N HIS A 56 -8.15 -3.11 -3.29
CA HIS A 56 -9.50 -3.36 -3.77
C HIS A 56 -10.24 -2.09 -4.14
N SER A 57 -11.08 -2.19 -5.15
CA SER A 57 -12.04 -1.17 -5.56
C SER A 57 -13.34 -1.84 -5.97
N PHE A 58 -14.43 -1.14 -5.78
CA PHE A 58 -15.78 -1.57 -6.17
C PHE A 58 -16.55 -0.42 -6.82
N GLU A 59 -17.68 -0.73 -7.40
CA GLU A 59 -18.57 0.24 -8.04
C GLU A 59 -19.79 0.43 -7.18
N VAL A 60 -20.21 1.69 -7.03
CA VAL A 60 -21.43 2.09 -6.33
C VAL A 60 -21.98 3.34 -7.01
N ASP A 61 -23.25 3.33 -7.43
CA ASP A 61 -23.98 4.47 -8.02
C ASP A 61 -23.23 5.16 -9.17
N GLY A 62 -22.50 4.39 -9.99
CA GLY A 62 -21.71 4.88 -11.11
C GLY A 62 -20.33 5.43 -10.74
N PHE A 63 -19.95 5.37 -9.46
CA PHE A 63 -18.62 5.71 -8.97
C PHE A 63 -17.75 4.47 -8.81
N VAL A 64 -16.44 4.62 -9.09
CA VAL A 64 -15.43 3.61 -8.79
C VAL A 64 -14.64 4.05 -7.57
N VAL A 65 -14.92 3.45 -6.42
CA VAL A 65 -14.29 3.78 -5.13
C VAL A 65 -13.24 2.74 -4.74
N ASP A 66 -12.19 3.17 -4.05
CA ASP A 66 -11.20 2.28 -3.44
C ASP A 66 -11.60 1.95 -2.00
N GLU A 67 -11.29 0.75 -1.55
CA GLU A 67 -11.43 0.35 -0.15
C GLU A 67 -10.31 1.04 0.66
N GLY A 68 -10.59 2.27 1.13
CA GLY A 68 -9.62 3.20 1.68
C GLY A 68 -8.93 4.04 0.59
N PHE A 69 -8.38 5.20 0.97
CA PHE A 69 -7.64 6.05 0.05
C PHE A 69 -6.27 5.46 -0.26
N GLN A 70 -6.03 5.04 -1.49
CA GLN A 70 -4.82 4.32 -1.89
C GLN A 70 -4.13 4.97 -3.09
N LEU A 71 -2.81 4.93 -3.06
CA LEU A 71 -1.94 5.45 -4.12
C LEU A 71 -0.95 4.39 -4.58
N VAL A 72 -0.61 4.43 -5.87
CA VAL A 72 0.47 3.64 -6.46
C VAL A 72 1.62 4.57 -6.81
N ASN A 73 2.83 4.22 -6.42
CA ASN A 73 4.00 4.92 -6.90
C ASN A 73 4.70 4.09 -8.01
N PRO A 74 4.64 4.54 -9.28
CA PRO A 74 5.25 3.81 -10.38
C PRO A 74 6.78 3.73 -10.32
N SER A 75 7.42 4.49 -9.41
CA SER A 75 8.87 4.41 -9.20
C SER A 75 9.30 3.29 -8.26
N TYR A 76 8.37 2.57 -7.65
CA TYR A 76 8.70 1.41 -6.81
C TYR A 76 9.50 0.37 -7.60
N PRO A 77 10.75 0.07 -7.21
CA PRO A 77 11.61 -0.83 -7.98
C PRO A 77 11.01 -2.22 -8.17
N GLU A 78 10.40 -2.79 -7.11
CA GLU A 78 9.82 -4.12 -7.20
C GLU A 78 8.53 -4.13 -8.04
N LEU A 79 7.73 -3.06 -8.02
CA LEU A 79 6.57 -2.93 -8.89
C LEU A 79 7.00 -2.89 -10.37
N ARG A 80 8.06 -2.13 -10.69
CA ARG A 80 8.62 -2.12 -12.04
C ARG A 80 9.13 -3.50 -12.46
N ALA A 81 9.76 -4.21 -11.53
CA ALA A 81 10.25 -5.56 -11.79
C ALA A 81 9.16 -6.60 -12.05
N THR A 82 7.89 -6.32 -11.74
CA THR A 82 6.76 -7.16 -12.12
C THR A 82 6.43 -7.09 -13.61
N GLY A 83 6.78 -5.99 -14.30
CA GLY A 83 6.47 -5.74 -15.71
C GLY A 83 5.01 -5.35 -15.98
N ILE A 84 4.21 -5.03 -14.94
CA ILE A 84 2.78 -4.70 -15.12
C ILE A 84 2.48 -3.21 -15.14
N VAL A 85 3.48 -2.34 -14.89
CA VAL A 85 3.25 -0.89 -14.69
C VAL A 85 2.56 -0.25 -15.89
N GLU A 86 2.95 -0.63 -17.11
CA GLU A 86 2.40 -0.13 -18.36
C GLU A 86 0.93 -0.53 -18.57
N GLN A 87 0.46 -1.57 -17.86
CA GLN A 87 -0.91 -2.07 -17.94
C GLN A 87 -1.86 -1.36 -16.97
N LEU A 88 -1.33 -0.51 -16.06
CA LEU A 88 -2.10 0.05 -14.95
C LEU A 88 -2.85 1.33 -15.30
N ASP A 89 -2.70 1.88 -16.51
CA ASP A 89 -3.32 3.16 -16.91
C ASP A 89 -3.30 4.22 -15.79
N LEU A 90 -2.09 4.56 -15.33
CA LEU A 90 -1.88 5.38 -14.15
C LEU A 90 -2.12 6.87 -14.44
N ARG A 91 -2.92 7.51 -13.62
CA ARG A 91 -3.16 8.95 -13.58
C ARG A 91 -2.31 9.58 -12.48
N PRO A 92 -1.29 10.40 -12.80
CA PRO A 92 -0.41 10.99 -11.79
C PRO A 92 -1.07 12.18 -11.09
N PHE A 93 -0.84 12.30 -9.78
CA PHE A 93 -1.17 13.51 -9.03
C PHE A 93 -0.17 14.63 -9.33
N PRO A 94 -0.59 15.90 -9.30
CA PRO A 94 0.25 17.02 -9.74
C PRO A 94 1.44 17.34 -8.84
N GLY A 95 1.60 16.68 -7.69
CA GLY A 95 2.69 16.95 -6.74
C GLY A 95 2.48 18.27 -5.98
N MET A 96 1.24 18.58 -5.64
CA MET A 96 0.85 19.72 -4.82
C MET A 96 0.07 19.25 -3.59
N VAL A 97 0.41 19.83 -2.44
CA VAL A 97 -0.29 19.62 -1.17
C VAL A 97 -0.79 20.97 -0.67
N SER A 98 -2.10 21.09 -0.49
CA SER A 98 -2.74 22.29 0.07
C SER A 98 -3.01 22.06 1.55
N TYR A 99 -2.56 22.98 2.37
CA TYR A 99 -2.73 22.97 3.81
C TYR A 99 -3.92 23.82 4.18
N LEU A 100 -4.81 23.28 5.00
CA LEU A 100 -6.06 23.89 5.44
C LEU A 100 -6.00 24.02 6.97
N GLY A 101 -6.27 25.16 7.52
CA GLY A 101 -6.33 25.39 8.98
C GLY A 101 -6.44 26.87 9.31
N ASP A 102 -7.19 27.23 10.35
CA ASP A 102 -7.32 28.54 11.00
C ASP A 102 -7.36 29.75 10.05
N GLY A 103 -8.12 29.66 8.96
CA GLY A 103 -8.24 30.72 7.95
C GLY A 103 -7.05 30.85 7.00
N LEU A 104 -6.03 30.00 7.13
CA LEU A 104 -4.84 30.02 6.28
C LEU A 104 -4.90 28.89 5.26
N ARG A 105 -4.97 29.26 3.98
CA ARG A 105 -4.85 28.33 2.85
C ARG A 105 -3.51 28.60 2.16
N TRP A 106 -2.61 27.63 2.14
CA TRP A 106 -1.36 27.72 1.41
C TRP A 106 -1.06 26.38 0.72
N THR A 107 -0.15 26.37 -0.27
CA THR A 107 0.11 25.20 -1.09
C THR A 107 1.60 24.95 -1.19
N LEU A 108 2.05 23.81 -0.67
CA LEU A 108 3.40 23.31 -0.95
C LEU A 108 3.38 22.61 -2.32
N ALA A 109 4.23 23.09 -3.23
CA ALA A 109 4.37 22.54 -4.56
C ALA A 109 5.78 21.96 -4.76
N ASP A 110 5.89 20.89 -5.53
CA ASP A 110 7.20 20.36 -5.95
C ASP A 110 7.92 21.41 -6.80
N PRO A 111 9.06 21.98 -6.34
CA PRO A 111 9.75 23.06 -7.03
C PRO A 111 10.29 22.67 -8.40
N ARG A 112 10.47 21.37 -8.66
CA ARG A 112 10.91 20.85 -9.96
C ARG A 112 9.83 21.00 -11.05
N ARG A 113 8.56 21.02 -10.62
CA ARG A 113 7.37 21.11 -11.50
C ARG A 113 6.71 22.47 -11.45
N TRP A 114 6.74 23.09 -10.29
CA TRP A 114 6.02 24.34 -9.98
C TRP A 114 6.95 25.36 -9.32
N PRO A 115 8.09 25.75 -9.98
CA PRO A 115 9.11 26.59 -9.35
C PRO A 115 8.57 27.95 -8.90
N LEU A 116 7.72 28.59 -9.71
CA LEU A 116 7.16 29.91 -9.37
C LEU A 116 6.21 29.85 -8.16
N ARG A 117 5.43 28.77 -8.02
CA ARG A 117 4.56 28.57 -6.84
C ARG A 117 5.38 28.31 -5.60
N ALA A 118 6.36 27.42 -5.68
CA ALA A 118 7.25 27.12 -4.55
C ALA A 118 7.99 28.38 -4.09
N LEU A 119 8.48 29.20 -5.02
CA LEU A 119 9.12 30.48 -4.69
C LEU A 119 8.12 31.46 -4.04
N GLY A 120 6.88 31.53 -4.56
CA GLY A 120 5.85 32.41 -4.01
C GLY A 120 5.52 32.09 -2.54
N GLU A 121 5.43 30.81 -2.17
CA GLU A 121 5.20 30.41 -0.78
C GLU A 121 6.42 30.70 0.11
N LEU A 122 7.63 30.49 -0.41
CA LEU A 122 8.86 30.82 0.32
C LEU A 122 8.98 32.32 0.60
N VAL A 123 8.61 33.18 -0.35
CA VAL A 123 8.56 34.63 -0.17
C VAL A 123 7.53 35.04 0.90
N ARG A 124 6.44 34.29 1.03
CA ARG A 124 5.47 34.47 2.12
C ARG A 124 5.94 33.94 3.47
N GLY A 125 7.20 33.47 3.55
CA GLY A 125 7.79 32.94 4.79
C GLY A 125 7.33 31.54 5.20
N ARG A 126 6.87 30.74 4.25
CA ARG A 126 6.35 29.38 4.50
C ARG A 126 7.01 28.33 3.61
N PRO A 127 7.78 27.41 4.17
CA PRO A 127 8.31 27.38 5.54
C PRO A 127 9.36 28.48 5.80
N ARG A 128 9.80 28.63 7.07
CA ARG A 128 10.94 29.51 7.39
C ARG A 128 12.16 29.05 6.59
N LEU A 129 13.02 29.98 6.16
CA LEU A 129 14.14 29.68 5.26
C LEU A 129 15.04 28.56 5.78
N ASP A 130 15.35 28.55 7.10
CA ASP A 130 16.16 27.49 7.70
C ASP A 130 15.52 26.11 7.59
N ASP A 131 14.22 26.03 7.89
CA ASP A 131 13.48 24.77 7.80
C ASP A 131 13.26 24.34 6.34
N ALA A 132 13.05 25.30 5.43
CA ALA A 132 12.99 25.05 4.00
C ALA A 132 14.28 24.39 3.50
N TRP A 133 15.44 24.91 3.92
CA TRP A 133 16.75 24.36 3.56
C TRP A 133 16.96 22.96 4.14
N ARG A 134 16.62 22.75 5.43
CA ARG A 134 16.72 21.43 6.08
C ARG A 134 15.83 20.40 5.42
N LEU A 135 14.58 20.77 5.10
CA LEU A 135 13.65 19.90 4.38
C LEU A 135 14.16 19.57 2.97
N ALA A 136 14.64 20.59 2.23
CA ALA A 136 15.22 20.38 0.91
C ALA A 136 16.42 19.44 0.96
N ARG A 137 17.31 19.58 1.95
CA ARG A 137 18.44 18.66 2.17
C ARG A 137 17.97 17.26 2.50
N LEU A 138 16.98 17.08 3.38
CA LEU A 138 16.41 15.77 3.71
C LEU A 138 15.87 15.07 2.45
N LEU A 139 15.09 15.79 1.63
CA LEU A 139 14.51 15.27 0.39
C LEU A 139 15.59 14.99 -0.67
N ALA A 140 16.62 15.83 -0.77
CA ALA A 140 17.75 15.58 -1.67
C ALA A 140 18.53 14.31 -1.28
N VAL A 141 18.82 14.12 0.02
CA VAL A 141 19.42 12.88 0.52
C VAL A 141 18.52 11.68 0.23
N ALA A 142 17.22 11.79 0.50
CA ALA A 142 16.27 10.71 0.19
C ALA A 142 16.27 10.35 -1.31
N ARG A 143 16.44 11.35 -2.19
CA ARG A 143 16.47 11.15 -3.65
C ARG A 143 17.68 10.35 -4.11
N VAL A 144 18.88 10.70 -3.62
CA VAL A 144 20.13 10.17 -4.17
C VAL A 144 20.65 8.94 -3.41
N ALA A 145 20.41 8.87 -2.11
CA ALA A 145 20.92 7.80 -1.28
C ALA A 145 20.30 6.43 -1.63
N SER A 146 21.07 5.36 -1.48
CA SER A 146 20.54 3.99 -1.59
C SER A 146 19.60 3.65 -0.44
N ALA A 147 18.72 2.66 -0.62
CA ALA A 147 17.84 2.20 0.45
C ALA A 147 18.64 1.70 1.68
N SER A 148 19.75 1.01 1.46
CA SER A 148 20.64 0.55 2.53
C SER A 148 21.21 1.71 3.33
N HIS A 149 21.68 2.79 2.66
CA HIS A 149 22.17 3.99 3.33
C HIS A 149 21.07 4.68 4.14
N LEU A 150 19.83 4.78 3.57
CA LEU A 150 18.72 5.39 4.29
C LEU A 150 18.31 4.61 5.56
N THR A 151 18.57 3.32 5.60
CA THR A 151 18.22 2.46 6.74
C THR A 151 19.41 2.11 7.65
N SER A 152 20.61 2.58 7.36
CA SER A 152 21.81 2.37 8.21
C SER A 152 21.90 3.29 9.42
N VAL A 153 21.07 4.36 9.48
CA VAL A 153 21.06 5.29 10.62
C VAL A 153 20.48 4.61 11.87
N PRO A 154 20.82 5.09 13.08
CA PRO A 154 20.08 4.72 14.29
C PRO A 154 18.59 4.94 14.07
N ASP A 155 17.77 3.98 14.50
CA ASP A 155 16.31 4.08 14.33
C ASP A 155 15.67 4.69 15.58
N CYS A 156 14.69 5.53 15.37
CA CYS A 156 13.89 6.21 16.36
C CYS A 156 12.48 6.45 15.80
N SER A 157 11.63 7.14 16.51
CA SER A 157 10.36 7.59 15.96
C SER A 157 10.57 8.61 14.82
N THR A 158 9.61 8.71 13.92
CA THR A 158 9.62 9.72 12.84
C THR A 158 9.74 11.14 13.40
N ARG A 159 9.04 11.44 14.51
CA ARG A 159 9.10 12.75 15.18
C ARG A 159 10.51 13.07 15.66
N GLU A 160 11.14 12.14 16.35
CA GLU A 160 12.53 12.29 16.81
C GLU A 160 13.49 12.42 15.64
N GLY A 161 13.31 11.66 14.57
CA GLY A 161 14.12 11.74 13.35
C GLY A 161 14.02 13.12 12.67
N LEU A 162 12.81 13.69 12.61
CA LEU A 162 12.60 15.04 12.06
C LEU A 162 13.26 16.13 12.93
N ARG A 163 13.19 15.99 14.26
CA ARG A 163 13.94 16.88 15.19
C ARG A 163 15.45 16.73 15.01
N ALA A 164 15.95 15.50 14.89
CA ALA A 164 17.38 15.23 14.71
C ALA A 164 17.96 15.80 13.41
N VAL A 165 17.17 15.96 12.34
CA VAL A 165 17.60 16.67 11.13
C VAL A 165 17.51 18.20 11.27
N GLY A 166 17.05 18.69 12.43
CA GLY A 166 17.05 20.10 12.82
C GLY A 166 15.78 20.87 12.46
N LEU A 167 14.70 20.23 12.04
CA LEU A 167 13.42 20.90 11.79
C LEU A 167 12.84 21.44 13.09
N SER A 168 12.31 22.67 13.06
CA SER A 168 11.60 23.25 14.19
C SER A 168 10.28 22.51 14.44
N GLU A 169 9.84 22.48 15.71
CA GLU A 169 8.56 21.85 16.07
C GLU A 169 7.40 22.49 15.32
N ALA A 170 7.44 23.82 15.13
CA ALA A 170 6.44 24.55 14.36
C ALA A 170 6.35 24.06 12.91
N SER A 171 7.49 23.84 12.24
CA SER A 171 7.51 23.31 10.87
C SER A 171 7.15 21.82 10.80
N ILE A 172 7.51 21.05 11.83
CA ILE A 172 7.08 19.66 11.95
C ILE A 172 5.55 19.62 12.00
N GLU A 173 4.92 20.33 12.92
CA GLU A 173 3.46 20.27 13.13
C GLU A 173 2.66 20.89 11.97
N SER A 174 3.11 22.02 11.41
CA SER A 174 2.32 22.75 10.41
C SER A 174 2.58 22.31 8.96
N ILE A 175 3.68 21.60 8.68
CA ILE A 175 4.08 21.27 7.29
C ILE A 175 4.26 19.76 7.10
N VAL A 176 5.12 19.14 7.91
CA VAL A 176 5.56 17.77 7.65
C VAL A 176 4.57 16.75 8.21
N ALA A 177 4.14 16.95 9.46
CA ALA A 177 3.23 16.04 10.15
C ALA A 177 1.88 15.89 9.45
N PRO A 178 1.20 16.96 8.97
CA PRO A 178 -0.09 16.80 8.30
C PRO A 178 -0.04 15.84 7.10
N PHE A 179 1.02 15.89 6.32
CA PHE A 179 1.23 14.97 5.21
C PHE A 179 1.60 13.55 5.68
N LEU A 180 2.54 13.43 6.64
CA LEU A 180 3.03 12.14 7.10
C LEU A 180 1.97 11.36 7.90
N ARG A 181 1.10 12.02 8.65
CA ARG A 181 -0.02 11.38 9.36
C ARG A 181 -0.87 10.55 8.42
N GLY A 182 -1.20 11.10 7.25
CA GLY A 182 -1.94 10.35 6.22
C GLY A 182 -1.14 9.23 5.57
N ALA A 183 0.11 9.50 5.23
CA ALA A 183 0.96 8.52 4.54
C ALA A 183 1.38 7.33 5.43
N LEU A 184 1.45 7.54 6.76
CA LEU A 184 1.85 6.54 7.76
C LEU A 184 0.65 5.98 8.55
N LEU A 185 -0.53 6.58 8.43
CA LEU A 185 -1.70 6.36 9.29
C LEU A 185 -1.33 6.49 10.78
N ASP A 186 -0.56 7.52 11.12
CA ASP A 186 0.08 7.66 12.43
C ASP A 186 0.06 9.11 12.90
N ASP A 187 -0.91 9.47 13.74
CA ASP A 187 -1.11 10.84 14.21
C ASP A 187 0.02 11.32 15.13
N GLN A 188 0.69 10.40 15.83
CA GLN A 188 1.78 10.71 16.76
C GLN A 188 3.17 10.67 16.13
N LEU A 189 3.28 10.19 14.88
CA LEU A 189 4.55 9.96 14.17
C LEU A 189 5.53 9.06 14.96
N GLU A 190 5.00 8.01 15.59
CA GLU A 190 5.78 6.97 16.29
C GLU A 190 6.43 5.96 15.33
N THR A 191 5.97 5.95 14.08
CA THR A 191 6.48 5.06 13.04
C THR A 191 8.00 5.23 12.89
N SER A 192 8.69 4.13 12.63
CA SER A 192 10.14 4.08 12.42
C SER A 192 10.65 5.15 11.45
N TRP A 193 11.67 5.90 11.87
CA TRP A 193 12.35 6.89 11.05
C TRP A 193 12.99 6.27 9.79
N ARG A 194 13.55 5.05 9.90
CA ARG A 194 14.09 4.33 8.74
C ARG A 194 13.02 4.08 7.69
N TYR A 195 11.81 3.69 8.11
CA TYR A 195 10.71 3.52 7.18
C TYR A 195 10.28 4.85 6.55
N THR A 196 10.14 5.90 7.35
CA THR A 196 9.78 7.23 6.85
C THR A 196 10.79 7.75 5.81
N ARG A 197 12.07 7.53 6.01
CA ARG A 197 13.09 7.89 5.00
C ARG A 197 12.92 7.14 3.67
N LEU A 198 12.57 5.85 3.70
CA LEU A 198 12.24 5.08 2.50
C LEU A 198 10.95 5.58 1.83
N LEU A 199 9.96 5.96 2.62
CA LEU A 199 8.73 6.56 2.13
C LEU A 199 9.01 7.90 1.42
N LEU A 200 9.79 8.79 2.04
CA LEU A 200 10.22 10.06 1.43
C LEU A 200 10.98 9.82 0.12
N LYS A 201 11.89 8.82 0.09
CA LYS A 201 12.57 8.43 -1.15
C LYS A 201 11.56 8.09 -2.25
N SER A 202 10.51 7.37 -1.93
CA SER A 202 9.48 7.00 -2.91
C SER A 202 8.77 8.22 -3.47
N PHE A 203 8.39 9.18 -2.63
CA PHE A 203 7.73 10.41 -3.06
C PHE A 203 8.61 11.32 -3.92
N VAL A 204 9.92 11.42 -3.62
CA VAL A 204 10.83 12.24 -4.43
C VAL A 204 11.32 11.54 -5.70
N SER A 205 11.15 10.22 -5.81
CA SER A 205 11.59 9.42 -6.96
C SER A 205 10.53 9.28 -8.04
N GLY A 206 9.26 9.40 -7.71
CA GLY A 206 8.14 9.30 -8.65
C GLY A 206 6.90 9.99 -8.11
N LEU A 207 5.96 10.25 -9.01
CA LEU A 207 4.67 10.80 -8.61
C LEU A 207 3.76 9.69 -8.11
N PRO A 208 3.14 9.86 -6.95
CA PRO A 208 1.98 9.08 -6.60
C PRO A 208 0.93 9.17 -7.72
N SER A 209 0.31 8.06 -8.01
CA SER A 209 -0.67 7.94 -9.09
C SER A 209 -1.84 7.07 -8.63
N THR A 210 -2.96 7.15 -9.33
CA THR A 210 -4.08 6.24 -9.16
C THR A 210 -4.39 5.55 -10.50
N PRO A 211 -4.73 4.25 -10.54
CA PRO A 211 -5.24 3.64 -11.75
C PRO A 211 -6.61 4.21 -12.13
N SER A 212 -6.86 4.43 -13.41
CA SER A 212 -8.12 5.00 -13.92
C SER A 212 -9.37 4.21 -13.48
N SER A 213 -9.28 2.88 -13.43
CA SER A 213 -10.38 1.98 -13.02
C SER A 213 -10.26 1.43 -11.59
N GLY A 214 -9.52 2.15 -10.72
CA GLY A 214 -9.35 1.81 -9.32
C GLY A 214 -8.14 0.93 -9.03
N ILE A 215 -7.74 0.91 -7.74
CA ILE A 215 -6.55 0.19 -7.27
C ILE A 215 -6.65 -1.33 -7.53
N ARG A 216 -7.85 -1.89 -7.70
CA ARG A 216 -8.09 -3.30 -8.09
C ARG A 216 -7.36 -3.70 -9.38
N GLN A 217 -7.05 -2.72 -10.27
CA GLN A 217 -6.34 -2.98 -11.52
C GLN A 217 -4.94 -3.58 -11.27
N LEU A 218 -4.29 -3.18 -10.16
CA LEU A 218 -3.01 -3.75 -9.77
C LEU A 218 -3.09 -5.27 -9.52
N ALA A 219 -4.10 -5.73 -8.77
CA ALA A 219 -4.29 -7.15 -8.52
C ALA A 219 -4.67 -7.91 -9.80
N ARG A 220 -5.55 -7.34 -10.64
CA ARG A 220 -5.94 -7.94 -11.92
C ARG A 220 -4.74 -8.12 -12.85
N ALA A 221 -3.90 -7.10 -12.99
CA ALA A 221 -2.68 -7.18 -13.80
C ALA A 221 -1.69 -8.23 -13.26
N MET A 222 -1.55 -8.33 -11.93
CA MET A 222 -0.70 -9.36 -11.31
C MET A 222 -1.23 -10.77 -11.56
N VAL A 223 -2.54 -11.02 -11.43
CA VAL A 223 -3.15 -12.33 -11.75
C VAL A 223 -2.95 -12.65 -13.24
N ALA A 224 -3.20 -11.69 -14.13
CA ALA A 224 -3.00 -11.88 -15.57
C ALA A 224 -1.54 -12.19 -15.95
N SER A 225 -0.57 -11.78 -15.12
CA SER A 225 0.86 -12.03 -15.35
C SER A 225 1.31 -13.45 -14.98
N VAL A 226 0.42 -14.29 -14.42
CA VAL A 226 0.73 -15.66 -13.96
C VAL A 226 -0.26 -16.71 -14.53
N PRO A 227 -0.40 -16.82 -15.86
CA PRO A 227 -1.45 -17.63 -16.48
C PRO A 227 -1.32 -19.15 -16.24
N ARG A 228 -0.15 -19.63 -15.80
CA ARG A 228 0.09 -21.05 -15.52
C ARG A 228 -0.15 -21.41 -14.04
N VAL A 229 -0.33 -20.44 -13.18
CA VAL A 229 -0.63 -20.64 -11.76
C VAL A 229 -2.09 -21.04 -11.60
N ASP A 230 -2.36 -22.15 -10.89
CA ASP A 230 -3.71 -22.51 -10.48
C ASP A 230 -4.15 -21.58 -9.34
N VAL A 231 -5.12 -20.69 -9.61
CA VAL A 231 -5.61 -19.70 -8.63
C VAL A 231 -7.00 -20.11 -8.15
N ARG A 232 -7.10 -20.42 -6.86
CA ARG A 232 -8.36 -20.79 -6.21
C ARG A 232 -8.81 -19.69 -5.27
N LEU A 233 -9.94 -19.11 -5.58
CA LEU A 233 -10.58 -18.05 -4.79
C LEU A 233 -11.78 -18.64 -4.02
N GLY A 234 -12.11 -18.04 -2.88
CA GLY A 234 -13.20 -18.49 -2.02
C GLY A 234 -12.83 -19.71 -1.15
N GLU A 235 -11.58 -20.15 -1.16
CA GLU A 235 -11.11 -21.34 -0.44
C GLU A 235 -10.27 -20.91 0.79
N ARG A 236 -10.74 -21.25 1.98
CA ARG A 236 -10.08 -20.92 3.24
C ARG A 236 -9.15 -22.04 3.68
N VAL A 237 -7.88 -21.71 3.90
CA VAL A 237 -6.91 -22.61 4.53
C VAL A 237 -7.07 -22.57 6.03
N ARG A 238 -7.07 -23.75 6.67
CA ARG A 238 -7.25 -23.95 8.13
C ARG A 238 -5.95 -24.29 8.84
N ARG A 239 -5.11 -25.11 8.21
CA ARG A 239 -3.81 -25.54 8.76
C ARG A 239 -2.77 -25.66 7.64
N VAL A 240 -1.53 -25.51 8.03
CA VAL A 240 -0.38 -25.71 7.15
C VAL A 240 0.71 -26.48 7.88
N SER A 241 1.47 -27.26 7.11
CA SER A 241 2.74 -27.87 7.53
C SER A 241 3.77 -27.69 6.42
N ALA A 242 4.94 -28.31 6.54
CA ALA A 242 6.04 -28.18 5.56
C ALA A 242 5.60 -28.45 4.11
N ASN A 243 4.70 -29.41 3.93
CA ASN A 243 4.31 -29.94 2.61
C ASN A 243 2.80 -30.22 2.47
N VAL A 244 1.99 -29.80 3.45
CA VAL A 244 0.53 -30.04 3.45
C VAL A 244 -0.20 -28.77 3.82
N VAL A 245 -1.27 -28.48 3.08
CA VAL A 245 -2.23 -27.40 3.33
C VAL A 245 -3.62 -28.00 3.44
N ASP A 246 -4.27 -27.84 4.60
CA ASP A 246 -5.66 -28.23 4.83
C ASP A 246 -6.57 -27.02 4.62
N SER A 247 -7.51 -27.15 3.70
CA SER A 247 -8.51 -26.14 3.38
C SER A 247 -9.93 -26.64 3.59
N ASP A 248 -10.93 -25.79 3.40
CA ASP A 248 -12.35 -26.16 3.42
C ASP A 248 -12.73 -27.12 2.27
N GLU A 249 -11.98 -27.11 1.17
CA GLU A 249 -12.22 -27.91 -0.04
C GLU A 249 -11.43 -29.23 -0.05
N GLY A 250 -10.53 -29.42 0.95
CA GLY A 250 -9.72 -30.63 1.06
C GLY A 250 -8.28 -30.38 1.44
N GLN A 251 -7.42 -31.35 1.11
CA GLN A 251 -6.01 -31.32 1.43
C GLN A 251 -5.16 -31.20 0.17
N TRP A 252 -4.22 -30.23 0.20
CA TRP A 252 -3.24 -30.02 -0.88
C TRP A 252 -1.85 -30.42 -0.42
N ARG A 253 -1.13 -31.19 -1.25
CA ARG A 253 0.26 -31.55 -1.01
C ARG A 253 1.19 -30.86 -1.98
N ALA A 254 2.34 -30.41 -1.47
CA ALA A 254 3.37 -29.73 -2.27
C ALA A 254 4.76 -30.02 -1.69
N ARG A 255 5.80 -29.72 -2.46
CA ARG A 255 7.19 -29.80 -2.00
C ARG A 255 7.55 -28.66 -1.03
N ALA A 256 6.85 -27.52 -1.15
CA ALA A 256 6.99 -26.38 -0.23
C ALA A 256 5.65 -25.66 -0.03
N VAL A 257 5.47 -25.08 1.15
CA VAL A 257 4.30 -24.23 1.46
C VAL A 257 4.76 -22.83 1.80
N LEU A 258 4.11 -21.82 1.20
CA LEU A 258 4.36 -20.41 1.43
C LEU A 258 3.08 -19.72 1.93
N VAL A 259 3.12 -19.19 3.16
CA VAL A 259 2.03 -18.41 3.76
C VAL A 259 2.26 -16.94 3.47
N ALA A 260 1.40 -16.36 2.63
CA ALA A 260 1.45 -14.97 2.17
C ALA A 260 0.21 -14.16 2.59
N THR A 261 -0.34 -14.49 3.74
CA THR A 261 -1.47 -13.81 4.36
C THR A 261 -1.01 -12.53 5.08
N ASP A 262 -1.97 -11.79 5.67
CA ASP A 262 -1.66 -10.74 6.63
C ASP A 262 -0.99 -11.30 7.90
N GLN A 263 -0.49 -10.40 8.78
CA GLN A 263 0.24 -10.81 9.98
C GLN A 263 -0.59 -11.67 10.94
N ASP A 264 -1.91 -11.47 11.04
CA ASP A 264 -2.79 -12.24 11.92
C ASP A 264 -3.04 -13.64 11.34
N GLY A 265 -3.31 -13.73 10.03
CA GLY A 265 -3.43 -14.99 9.32
C GLY A 265 -2.14 -15.81 9.39
N ALA A 266 -0.99 -15.17 9.22
CA ALA A 266 0.30 -15.84 9.38
C ALA A 266 0.53 -16.29 10.81
N ALA A 267 0.20 -15.48 11.81
CA ALA A 267 0.31 -15.87 13.23
C ALA A 267 -0.59 -17.07 13.56
N THR A 268 -1.79 -17.11 13.00
CA THR A 268 -2.73 -18.23 13.16
C THR A 268 -2.20 -19.52 12.53
N LEU A 269 -1.63 -19.45 11.33
CA LEU A 269 -1.24 -20.64 10.55
C LEU A 269 0.13 -21.19 10.95
N VAL A 270 1.09 -20.31 11.25
CA VAL A 270 2.50 -20.69 11.49
C VAL A 270 3.07 -20.17 12.81
N GLY A 271 2.22 -19.65 13.68
CA GLY A 271 2.62 -19.10 14.97
C GLY A 271 3.29 -17.71 14.87
N GLY A 272 3.62 -17.18 16.05
CA GLY A 272 4.22 -15.85 16.20
C GLY A 272 3.20 -14.80 16.65
N SER A 273 3.66 -13.56 16.83
CA SER A 273 2.84 -12.42 17.25
C SER A 273 2.61 -11.43 16.12
N ALA A 274 1.45 -10.81 16.10
CA ALA A 274 1.15 -9.67 15.25
C ALA A 274 1.56 -8.35 15.96
N ALA A 275 2.13 -7.43 15.24
CA ALA A 275 2.60 -6.14 15.78
C ALA A 275 1.48 -5.10 15.99
N GLY A 276 0.22 -5.46 15.75
CA GLY A 276 -0.92 -4.56 15.73
C GLY A 276 -1.11 -3.87 14.38
N TRP A 277 -2.18 -3.08 14.29
CA TRP A 277 -2.61 -2.46 13.06
C TRP A 277 -2.80 -0.96 13.22
N ARG A 278 -2.62 -0.24 12.14
CA ARG A 278 -3.15 1.10 11.92
C ARG A 278 -4.43 0.97 11.11
N SER A 279 -5.43 1.73 11.46
CA SER A 279 -6.74 1.77 10.79
C SER A 279 -6.96 3.13 10.15
N THR A 280 -7.86 3.16 9.18
CA THR A 280 -8.33 4.38 8.53
C THR A 280 -9.75 4.19 8.06
N THR A 281 -10.52 5.27 8.05
CA THR A 281 -11.83 5.30 7.40
C THR A 281 -11.80 6.36 6.31
N THR A 282 -12.32 6.03 5.13
CA THR A 282 -12.49 6.99 4.05
C THR A 282 -13.98 7.20 3.77
N TRP A 283 -14.40 8.46 3.78
CA TRP A 283 -15.71 8.89 3.31
C TRP A 283 -15.60 9.31 1.86
N TRP A 284 -16.48 8.81 1.04
CA TRP A 284 -16.56 9.14 -0.38
C TRP A 284 -17.80 9.97 -0.64
N PHE A 285 -17.62 11.16 -1.18
CA PHE A 285 -18.71 12.09 -1.46
C PHE A 285 -18.84 12.35 -2.95
N ASP A 286 -20.08 12.41 -3.39
CA ASP A 286 -20.50 12.99 -4.65
C ASP A 286 -20.71 14.49 -4.48
N ALA A 287 -20.24 15.27 -5.45
CA ALA A 287 -20.44 16.72 -5.51
C ALA A 287 -20.41 17.20 -6.96
N PRO A 288 -20.90 18.43 -7.26
CA PRO A 288 -20.61 19.11 -8.51
C PRO A 288 -19.11 19.22 -8.74
N ARG A 289 -18.70 19.33 -10.01
CA ARG A 289 -17.26 19.41 -10.36
C ARG A 289 -16.57 20.55 -9.62
N VAL A 290 -15.55 20.21 -8.84
CA VAL A 290 -14.82 21.17 -8.01
C VAL A 290 -13.60 21.74 -8.72
N VAL A 291 -13.22 22.97 -8.37
CA VAL A 291 -12.01 23.62 -8.88
C VAL A 291 -10.81 23.18 -8.07
N HIS A 292 -9.72 22.82 -8.76
CA HIS A 292 -8.48 22.35 -8.12
C HIS A 292 -8.67 21.11 -7.24
N GLY A 293 -9.59 20.22 -7.62
CA GLY A 293 -9.84 18.95 -6.94
C GLY A 293 -8.63 18.01 -6.93
N GLU A 294 -7.74 18.13 -7.94
CA GLU A 294 -6.52 17.34 -8.10
C GLU A 294 -5.45 17.56 -7.03
N ARG A 295 -5.58 18.59 -6.18
CA ARG A 295 -4.63 18.87 -5.10
C ARG A 295 -4.98 18.06 -3.86
N LEU A 296 -4.00 17.34 -3.35
CA LEU A 296 -4.14 16.72 -2.03
C LEU A 296 -4.29 17.82 -0.99
N ARG A 297 -5.35 17.78 -0.21
CA ARG A 297 -5.58 18.66 0.93
C ARG A 297 -5.29 17.91 2.20
N VAL A 298 -4.58 18.55 3.13
CA VAL A 298 -4.27 18.02 4.46
C VAL A 298 -4.66 19.04 5.51
N ASP A 299 -5.11 18.56 6.67
CA ASP A 299 -5.46 19.41 7.78
C ASP A 299 -4.20 19.84 8.53
N GLY A 300 -3.91 21.15 8.50
CA GLY A 300 -2.78 21.77 9.19
C GLY A 300 -3.12 22.30 10.59
N GLY A 301 -4.33 22.12 11.09
CA GLY A 301 -4.79 22.73 12.34
C GLY A 301 -5.56 21.81 13.26
N SER A 302 -6.82 21.55 12.98
CA SER A 302 -7.75 20.85 13.88
C SER A 302 -7.54 19.35 14.01
N HIS A 303 -6.79 18.75 13.08
CA HIS A 303 -6.61 17.30 12.94
C HIS A 303 -7.92 16.51 12.76
N ALA A 304 -8.97 17.17 12.29
CA ALA A 304 -10.28 16.55 12.07
C ALA A 304 -10.26 15.55 10.92
N LEU A 305 -9.46 15.82 9.88
CA LEU A 305 -9.24 14.93 8.75
C LEU A 305 -7.74 14.74 8.49
N THR A 306 -7.37 13.65 7.85
CA THR A 306 -5.98 13.37 7.51
C THR A 306 -5.64 13.85 6.10
N SER A 307 -6.52 13.54 5.15
CA SER A 307 -6.36 13.98 3.75
C SER A 307 -7.70 14.02 3.02
N MET A 308 -7.78 14.89 2.02
CA MET A 308 -8.94 15.06 1.15
C MET A 308 -8.48 15.27 -0.29
N LEU A 309 -9.16 14.66 -1.24
CA LEU A 309 -8.86 14.77 -2.67
C LEU A 309 -10.09 14.44 -3.50
N ASP A 310 -10.31 15.15 -4.62
CA ASP A 310 -11.24 14.72 -5.65
C ASP A 310 -10.54 13.80 -6.66
N LEU A 311 -10.85 12.51 -6.61
CA LEU A 311 -10.28 11.53 -7.53
C LEU A 311 -10.72 11.74 -8.97
N ALA A 312 -11.94 12.23 -9.22
CA ALA A 312 -12.44 12.47 -10.57
C ALA A 312 -11.69 13.62 -11.27
N SER A 313 -11.08 14.55 -10.52
CA SER A 313 -10.19 15.57 -11.10
C SER A 313 -8.89 15.01 -11.68
N VAL A 314 -8.48 13.82 -11.26
CA VAL A 314 -7.26 13.15 -11.73
C VAL A 314 -7.59 11.98 -12.66
N ALA A 315 -8.64 11.23 -12.33
CA ALA A 315 -9.15 10.09 -13.08
C ALA A 315 -10.66 10.26 -13.33
N PRO A 316 -11.06 11.01 -14.37
CA PRO A 316 -12.48 11.31 -14.64
C PRO A 316 -13.35 10.07 -14.80
N GLU A 317 -12.76 8.95 -15.16
CA GLU A 317 -13.43 7.65 -15.33
C GLU A 317 -13.98 7.08 -14.00
N ARG A 318 -13.60 7.69 -12.86
CA ARG A 318 -13.99 7.26 -11.51
C ARG A 318 -15.36 7.80 -11.05
N ALA A 319 -15.95 8.74 -11.80
CA ALA A 319 -17.22 9.37 -11.47
C ALA A 319 -18.10 9.56 -12.71
N PRO A 320 -19.42 9.71 -12.55
CA PRO A 320 -20.29 10.17 -13.63
C PRO A 320 -19.85 11.51 -14.21
N ALA A 321 -20.15 11.76 -15.48
CA ALA A 321 -19.76 12.98 -16.18
C ALA A 321 -20.21 14.25 -15.45
N GLY A 322 -19.29 15.18 -15.23
CA GLY A 322 -19.57 16.45 -14.54
C GLY A 322 -19.65 16.36 -13.01
N ARG A 323 -19.43 15.17 -12.44
CA ARG A 323 -19.40 14.98 -10.98
C ARG A 323 -17.98 14.84 -10.47
N SER A 324 -17.78 15.10 -9.19
CA SER A 324 -16.58 14.86 -8.42
C SER A 324 -16.74 13.63 -7.52
N LEU A 325 -15.65 12.90 -7.30
CA LEU A 325 -15.57 11.84 -6.29
C LEU A 325 -14.56 12.28 -5.23
N ILE A 326 -15.06 12.88 -4.17
CA ILE A 326 -14.21 13.43 -3.10
C ILE A 326 -14.01 12.38 -2.02
N GLY A 327 -12.76 11.90 -1.89
CA GLY A 327 -12.34 11.02 -0.80
C GLY A 327 -11.78 11.83 0.35
N VAL A 328 -12.30 11.60 1.57
CA VAL A 328 -11.80 12.16 2.82
C VAL A 328 -11.33 11.03 3.72
N ALA A 329 -10.03 10.97 3.99
CA ALA A 329 -9.47 9.95 4.88
C ALA A 329 -9.26 10.52 6.29
N VAL A 330 -9.55 9.68 7.27
CA VAL A 330 -9.32 9.94 8.69
C VAL A 330 -8.64 8.73 9.31
N ASN A 331 -7.62 8.93 10.11
CA ASN A 331 -6.97 7.85 10.83
C ASN A 331 -7.90 7.33 11.94
N GLY A 332 -7.90 6.02 12.13
CA GLY A 332 -8.70 5.37 13.15
C GLY A 332 -9.90 4.59 12.58
N PRO A 333 -10.65 3.93 13.46
CA PRO A 333 -11.87 3.21 13.11
C PRO A 333 -12.98 4.18 12.70
N TYR A 334 -14.02 3.65 12.07
CA TYR A 334 -15.20 4.43 11.74
C TYR A 334 -15.86 4.98 13.01
N ASP A 335 -16.25 6.24 12.92
CA ASP A 335 -16.96 7.00 13.95
C ASP A 335 -18.14 7.72 13.29
N ALA A 336 -19.36 7.33 13.65
CA ALA A 336 -20.59 7.86 13.07
C ALA A 336 -20.80 9.36 13.37
N ASP A 337 -20.30 9.84 14.51
CA ASP A 337 -20.45 11.25 14.92
C ASP A 337 -19.67 12.21 13.99
N ARG A 338 -18.77 11.67 13.18
CA ARG A 338 -17.99 12.45 12.20
C ARG A 338 -18.70 12.68 10.87
N ASP A 339 -19.75 11.93 10.54
CA ASP A 339 -20.38 12.00 9.22
C ASP A 339 -20.79 13.40 8.81
N GLY A 340 -21.49 14.11 9.71
CA GLY A 340 -21.91 15.49 9.47
C GLY A 340 -20.76 16.47 9.34
N THR A 341 -19.82 16.40 10.27
CA THR A 341 -18.66 17.32 10.33
C THR A 341 -17.75 17.15 9.11
N ILE A 342 -17.53 15.92 8.64
CA ILE A 342 -16.71 15.68 7.45
C ILE A 342 -17.38 16.21 6.19
N ALA A 343 -18.69 16.06 6.05
CA ALA A 343 -19.43 16.62 4.93
C ALA A 343 -19.42 18.16 4.94
N ASP A 344 -19.51 18.78 6.13
CA ASP A 344 -19.38 20.23 6.30
C ASP A 344 -17.95 20.71 5.91
N ASP A 345 -16.94 19.95 6.27
CA ASP A 345 -15.55 20.22 5.86
C ASP A 345 -15.39 20.13 4.34
N VAL A 346 -15.97 19.13 3.67
CA VAL A 346 -15.96 19.04 2.20
C VAL A 346 -16.56 20.29 1.58
N ALA A 347 -17.76 20.68 2.02
CA ALA A 347 -18.44 21.87 1.52
C ALA A 347 -17.59 23.13 1.71
N ARG A 348 -17.07 23.33 2.91
CA ARG A 348 -16.22 24.48 3.28
C ARG A 348 -14.91 24.53 2.49
N PHE A 349 -14.24 23.39 2.31
CA PHE A 349 -12.92 23.37 1.67
C PHE A 349 -12.98 23.46 0.15
N TYR A 350 -14.10 23.09 -0.45
CA TYR A 350 -14.31 23.22 -1.90
C TYR A 350 -15.21 24.38 -2.29
N ASP A 351 -15.66 25.20 -1.31
CA ASP A 351 -16.58 26.33 -1.53
C ASP A 351 -17.91 25.88 -2.20
N LEU A 352 -18.48 24.77 -1.71
CA LEU A 352 -19.73 24.19 -2.18
C LEU A 352 -20.89 24.51 -1.21
N ASP A 353 -22.13 24.51 -1.72
CA ASP A 353 -23.30 24.41 -0.84
C ASP A 353 -23.29 23.03 -0.16
N ARG A 354 -23.52 22.99 1.16
CA ARG A 354 -23.57 21.73 1.91
C ARG A 354 -24.59 20.74 1.34
N ARG A 355 -25.68 21.25 0.75
CA ARG A 355 -26.73 20.45 0.12
C ARG A 355 -26.28 19.71 -1.15
N ASP A 356 -25.23 20.19 -1.78
CA ASP A 356 -24.68 19.61 -3.00
C ASP A 356 -23.63 18.52 -2.69
N VAL A 357 -23.33 18.27 -1.41
CA VAL A 357 -22.36 17.26 -0.94
C VAL A 357 -23.13 16.06 -0.41
N GLU A 358 -23.15 14.98 -1.18
CA GLU A 358 -23.87 13.75 -0.86
C GLU A 358 -22.88 12.62 -0.54
N LEU A 359 -23.17 11.86 0.51
CA LEU A 359 -22.35 10.72 0.87
C LEU A 359 -22.65 9.53 -0.04
N VAL A 360 -21.64 9.07 -0.77
CA VAL A 360 -21.74 7.86 -1.62
C VAL A 360 -21.56 6.61 -0.75
N VAL A 361 -20.43 6.51 -0.05
CA VAL A 361 -20.12 5.34 0.78
C VAL A 361 -19.01 5.64 1.78
N ARG A 362 -18.95 4.87 2.85
CA ARG A 362 -17.84 4.83 3.82
C ARG A 362 -17.08 3.54 3.65
N THR A 363 -15.78 3.62 3.70
CA THR A 363 -14.88 2.46 3.61
C THR A 363 -13.96 2.41 4.85
N PRO A 364 -14.44 1.81 5.97
CA PRO A 364 -13.59 1.56 7.13
C PRO A 364 -12.64 0.41 6.85
N VAL A 365 -11.36 0.62 7.13
CA VAL A 365 -10.29 -0.38 6.97
C VAL A 365 -9.55 -0.52 8.31
N GLU A 366 -9.99 -1.48 9.13
CA GLU A 366 -9.42 -1.70 10.46
C GLU A 366 -7.97 -2.19 10.40
N ARG A 367 -7.61 -2.94 9.36
CA ARG A 367 -6.30 -3.55 9.15
C ARG A 367 -5.61 -2.93 7.94
N ALA A 368 -5.50 -1.60 7.93
CA ALA A 368 -4.96 -0.88 6.78
C ALA A 368 -3.45 -1.09 6.62
N LEU A 369 -2.66 -0.82 7.67
CA LEU A 369 -1.22 -1.01 7.67
C LEU A 369 -0.75 -1.73 8.94
N PRO A 370 0.19 -2.69 8.85
CA PRO A 370 0.90 -3.19 10.03
C PRO A 370 1.58 -2.05 10.78
N ARG A 371 1.49 -2.03 12.11
CA ARG A 371 2.20 -1.05 12.94
C ARG A 371 3.71 -1.34 12.89
N VAL A 372 4.49 -0.32 12.55
CA VAL A 372 5.94 -0.39 12.46
C VAL A 372 6.55 0.70 13.33
N VAL A 373 7.04 0.32 14.50
CA VAL A 373 7.79 1.20 15.40
C VAL A 373 9.29 0.92 15.30
N ALA A 374 10.10 1.82 15.82
CA ALA A 374 11.53 1.59 15.93
C ALA A 374 11.84 0.48 16.97
N PRO A 375 12.85 -0.40 16.72
CA PRO A 375 13.70 -0.45 15.54
C PRO A 375 13.08 -1.27 14.38
N LEU A 376 13.08 -0.70 13.18
CA LEU A 376 12.69 -1.41 11.96
C LEU A 376 13.71 -2.48 11.59
N THR A 377 13.26 -3.73 11.44
CA THR A 377 14.07 -4.83 10.94
C THR A 377 13.59 -5.25 9.55
N LEU A 378 14.38 -4.98 8.52
CA LEU A 378 14.09 -5.32 7.11
C LEU A 378 14.61 -6.71 6.70
N THR A 379 15.37 -7.37 7.57
CA THR A 379 16.02 -8.65 7.29
C THR A 379 15.32 -9.81 8.02
N ARG A 380 14.02 -9.69 8.29
CA ARG A 380 13.25 -10.75 8.91
C ARG A 380 13.29 -12.01 8.02
N PRO A 381 13.46 -13.20 8.61
CA PRO A 381 13.47 -14.45 7.86
C PRO A 381 12.17 -14.63 7.06
N SER A 382 12.30 -15.13 5.83
CA SER A 382 11.16 -15.55 5.01
C SER A 382 10.71 -16.98 5.32
N ARG A 383 11.04 -17.51 6.51
CA ARG A 383 10.73 -18.85 6.94
C ARG A 383 10.39 -18.88 8.44
N ARG A 384 9.38 -19.66 8.81
CA ARG A 384 9.02 -20.00 10.20
C ARG A 384 8.90 -21.51 10.29
N GLY A 385 9.80 -22.15 11.06
CA GLY A 385 9.92 -23.60 11.03
C GLY A 385 10.19 -24.09 9.60
N ASP A 386 9.35 -24.98 9.11
CA ASP A 386 9.45 -25.56 7.78
C ASP A 386 8.57 -24.88 6.73
N VAL A 387 7.83 -23.83 7.09
CA VAL A 387 6.92 -23.08 6.20
C VAL A 387 7.56 -21.74 5.82
N PHE A 388 7.47 -21.37 4.55
CA PHE A 388 7.88 -20.05 4.08
C PHE A 388 6.80 -19.02 4.39
N VAL A 389 7.22 -17.77 4.61
CA VAL A 389 6.32 -16.66 4.94
C VAL A 389 6.62 -15.40 4.13
N ALA A 390 5.58 -14.72 3.69
CA ALA A 390 5.66 -13.44 3.01
C ALA A 390 4.56 -12.48 3.50
N GLY A 391 4.81 -11.18 3.42
CA GLY A 391 3.88 -10.13 3.78
C GLY A 391 4.60 -8.81 4.02
N ASP A 392 3.89 -7.70 3.90
CA ASP A 392 4.44 -6.37 4.12
C ASP A 392 4.92 -6.15 5.57
N TYR A 393 4.33 -6.86 6.54
CA TYR A 393 4.75 -6.86 7.95
C TYR A 393 6.17 -7.42 8.17
N LEU A 394 6.75 -8.12 7.19
CA LEU A 394 8.15 -8.59 7.21
C LEU A 394 9.13 -7.59 6.58
N GLN A 395 8.62 -6.55 5.95
CA GLN A 395 9.39 -5.52 5.24
C GLN A 395 8.92 -4.12 5.66
N THR A 396 8.29 -3.39 4.74
CA THR A 396 7.64 -2.10 4.99
C THR A 396 6.15 -2.22 4.69
N PRO A 397 5.26 -1.58 5.47
CA PRO A 397 3.82 -1.61 5.25
C PRO A 397 3.44 -0.80 4.01
N SER A 398 3.66 -1.38 2.84
CA SER A 398 3.46 -0.73 1.54
C SER A 398 3.33 -1.76 0.41
N ILE A 399 2.81 -1.33 -0.75
CA ILE A 399 2.83 -2.11 -2.00
C ILE A 399 4.25 -2.62 -2.28
N GLN A 400 5.26 -1.73 -2.20
CA GLN A 400 6.66 -2.08 -2.42
C GLN A 400 7.12 -3.17 -1.44
N GLY A 401 6.82 -3.03 -0.15
CA GLY A 401 7.23 -3.99 0.88
C GLY A 401 6.57 -5.35 0.72
N ALA A 402 5.29 -5.39 0.35
CA ALA A 402 4.58 -6.63 0.06
C ALA A 402 5.22 -7.38 -1.13
N LEU A 403 5.49 -6.66 -2.23
CA LEU A 403 6.12 -7.24 -3.42
C LEU A 403 7.56 -7.74 -3.12
N VAL A 404 8.37 -6.95 -2.42
CA VAL A 404 9.73 -7.36 -2.00
C VAL A 404 9.68 -8.61 -1.14
N SER A 405 8.75 -8.67 -0.18
CA SER A 405 8.60 -9.84 0.69
C SER A 405 8.23 -11.09 -0.10
N GLY A 406 7.27 -10.99 -1.03
CA GLY A 406 6.88 -12.09 -1.92
C GLY A 406 8.05 -12.62 -2.75
N ARG A 407 8.82 -11.72 -3.40
CA ARG A 407 10.01 -12.11 -4.16
C ARG A 407 11.06 -12.81 -3.30
N ARG A 408 11.35 -12.29 -2.08
CA ARG A 408 12.34 -12.88 -1.19
C ARG A 408 11.93 -14.27 -0.71
N ALA A 409 10.66 -14.44 -0.36
CA ALA A 409 10.15 -15.75 0.04
C ALA A 409 10.18 -16.76 -1.12
N ALA A 410 9.80 -16.35 -2.32
CA ALA A 410 9.90 -17.19 -3.51
C ALA A 410 11.36 -17.60 -3.82
N ALA A 411 12.32 -16.67 -3.71
CA ALA A 411 13.73 -16.99 -3.89
C ALA A 411 14.21 -18.02 -2.86
N ALA A 412 13.80 -17.91 -1.60
CA ALA A 412 14.12 -18.89 -0.56
C ALA A 412 13.49 -20.27 -0.85
N VAL A 413 12.28 -20.31 -1.43
CA VAL A 413 11.64 -21.57 -1.90
C VAL A 413 12.47 -22.19 -3.03
N VAL A 414 12.83 -21.42 -4.06
CA VAL A 414 13.64 -21.87 -5.21
C VAL A 414 14.96 -22.49 -4.73
N GLU A 415 15.65 -21.81 -3.81
CA GLU A 415 16.89 -22.30 -3.19
C GLU A 415 16.66 -23.62 -2.44
N ALA A 416 15.62 -23.69 -1.59
CA ALA A 416 15.32 -24.89 -0.80
C ALA A 416 14.92 -26.10 -1.69
N LEU A 417 14.27 -25.85 -2.82
CA LEU A 417 13.92 -26.92 -3.78
C LEU A 417 15.06 -27.33 -4.71
N GLY A 418 16.21 -26.66 -4.64
CA GLY A 418 17.38 -26.95 -5.48
C GLY A 418 17.15 -26.64 -6.97
N VAL A 419 16.21 -25.77 -7.31
CA VAL A 419 15.90 -25.42 -8.69
C VAL A 419 17.00 -24.51 -9.24
N ARG A 420 17.73 -24.97 -10.25
CA ARG A 420 18.76 -24.16 -10.92
C ARG A 420 18.08 -23.20 -11.90
N SER A 421 18.47 -21.94 -11.88
CA SER A 421 18.09 -21.00 -12.93
C SER A 421 18.90 -21.29 -14.20
N ASP A 422 18.28 -21.81 -15.23
CA ASP A 422 18.93 -22.11 -16.52
C ASP A 422 19.20 -20.87 -17.39
N SER A 423 18.82 -19.66 -16.96
CA SER A 423 18.99 -18.43 -17.74
C SER A 423 20.02 -17.45 -17.16
N PRO A 424 21.06 -17.10 -17.93
CA PRO A 424 22.00 -16.00 -17.57
C PRO A 424 21.32 -14.63 -17.48
N ARG A 425 20.13 -14.44 -18.07
CA ARG A 425 19.35 -13.18 -18.04
C ARG A 425 18.70 -12.94 -16.68
N ASP A 426 18.37 -13.98 -15.91
CA ASP A 426 17.72 -13.85 -14.60
C ASP A 426 18.66 -13.39 -13.50
N ARG A 427 19.97 -13.74 -13.57
CA ARG A 427 20.96 -13.32 -12.55
C ARG A 427 21.15 -11.80 -12.47
N ARG A 428 20.86 -11.04 -13.53
CA ARG A 428 20.97 -9.56 -13.55
C ARG A 428 19.68 -8.83 -13.16
N ARG A 429 18.53 -9.50 -13.27
CA ARG A 429 17.22 -8.93 -12.96
C ARG A 429 16.88 -8.96 -11.46
N TRP A 430 17.56 -9.80 -10.70
CA TRP A 430 17.24 -10.14 -9.32
C TRP A 430 18.27 -9.68 -8.28
N ARG A 431 19.36 -9.00 -8.68
CA ARG A 431 20.37 -8.41 -7.78
C ARG A 431 20.08 -6.97 -7.39
#